data_f54fb2950b700f87ea169bc8fafee887
#
_entry.id   f54fb2950b700f87ea169bc8fafee887
#
_cell.length_a   1.000
_cell.length_b   1.000
_cell.length_c   1.000
_cell.angle_alpha   90.00
_cell.angle_beta   90.00
_cell.angle_gamma   90.00
#
_symmetry.space_group_name_H-M   'P 1'
#
loop_
_entity.id
_entity.type
_entity.pdbx_description
1 polymer ?
#
loop_
_entity_poly.entity_id
_entity_poly.type
_entity_poly.pdbx_seq_one_letter_code
_entity_poly.pdbx_strand_id
1 'polypeptide(L)'
;MTTRLWAAILAASAFACVGVSSADTLLYKNVNGYTLNGDRELIRFSAIKIEDDRVAQLYSEGDSLPDEASIDSVRDGGGKTLTTGLIDAHGHVLSYGQSLLRVDLVGTTTEAGAAERVRAFAADNAELEWVLGRGWNQVLWDSNEFPTARSLDAVVADKPVWLSRVDGHAGWANSLAMEIAGITRDTADPDGGQILRDANGNPTGVFVDNAMALIRNNIPPATIEEQKFALMTAMNSLATYGLTSVHDAGVGSSTVAAYKELLEDGPLPIRVNVMLAATDQFYTERLAEGHFRDADDTLTINSVKIAADGALGSRGAAMIDDYSDMAGHRGLILHSEERMHYFMRAAMNAGFQVNTHAIGDAANKLVLDSYELLIAETGSSDRRHRVEHAQILRYEDIVRFAELGVIPSMQATHATSDKNMAVDRIGDVRIQGAYAWRKLMDAGALIANGSDFPVESPNPFFGLHASITRQDKDNDPVGGWYPEERMTDEEAFASFTLDAAYSGFQEDLLGSLEPGKKADFILLDRDIFAIPDTEIWQAKALETWVNGVRVHGD
;
A
#
# COMPACT_ATOMS: atom_id res chain seq x y z
N MET A 1 46.97 2.60 18.93
CA MET A 1 46.59 3.09 20.27
C MET A 1 46.03 4.49 20.12
N THR A 2 44.77 4.65 20.10
CA THR A 2 43.93 5.75 20.61
C THR A 2 42.49 5.45 20.21
N THR A 3 41.82 4.73 21.10
CA THR A 3 40.36 4.58 21.15
C THR A 3 39.74 5.95 21.43
N ARG A 4 38.96 6.49 20.51
CA ARG A 4 38.01 7.58 20.77
C ARG A 4 36.62 6.98 20.95
N LEU A 5 36.14 7.05 22.19
CA LEU A 5 34.72 6.86 22.53
C LEU A 5 33.87 7.82 21.71
N TRP A 6 32.95 7.26 20.95
CA TRP A 6 31.81 7.97 20.44
C TRP A 6 30.69 7.87 21.50
N ALA A 7 30.48 8.97 22.21
CA ALA A 7 29.27 9.14 23.00
C ALA A 7 28.19 9.61 21.98
N ALA A 8 27.37 8.69 21.55
CA ALA A 8 26.14 9.00 20.83
C ALA A 8 25.21 9.73 21.83
N ILE A 9 24.99 11.02 21.62
CA ILE A 9 23.83 11.71 22.17
C ILE A 9 22.67 11.31 21.23
N LEU A 10 21.99 10.21 21.59
CA LEU A 10 20.63 9.96 21.17
C LEU A 10 19.79 11.10 21.78
N ALA A 11 19.52 12.13 21.00
CA ALA A 11 18.31 12.90 21.15
C ALA A 11 17.16 11.99 20.69
N ALA A 12 16.81 11.03 21.53
CA ALA A 12 15.53 10.39 21.46
C ALA A 12 14.51 11.54 21.56
N SER A 13 13.92 11.89 20.43
CA SER A 13 12.52 12.26 20.45
C SER A 13 11.83 11.03 21.02
N ALA A 14 11.82 10.97 22.34
CA ALA A 14 10.91 10.13 23.07
C ALA A 14 9.52 10.60 22.62
N PHE A 15 9.00 10.04 21.51
CA PHE A 15 7.64 9.63 21.56
C PHE A 15 7.62 8.69 22.76
N ALA A 16 7.29 9.29 23.90
CA ALA A 16 6.77 8.53 24.99
C ALA A 16 5.61 7.77 24.34
N CYS A 17 5.83 6.50 23.98
CA CYS A 17 4.82 5.52 24.29
C CYS A 17 4.58 5.79 25.77
N VAL A 18 3.61 6.66 26.08
CA VAL A 18 2.89 6.57 27.31
C VAL A 18 2.44 5.12 27.24
N GLY A 19 3.18 4.26 27.93
CA GLY A 19 2.67 2.96 28.30
C GLY A 19 1.37 3.28 29.02
N VAL A 20 0.28 3.41 28.25
CA VAL A 20 -1.05 3.17 28.75
C VAL A 20 -0.94 1.71 29.12
N SER A 21 -0.79 1.43 30.42
CA SER A 21 -1.18 0.18 31.00
C SER A 21 -2.40 -0.24 30.20
N SER A 22 -2.32 -1.32 29.42
CA SER A 22 -3.49 -1.83 28.74
C SER A 22 -4.51 -1.96 29.84
N ALA A 23 -5.60 -1.19 29.75
CA ALA A 23 -6.65 -1.36 30.71
C ALA A 23 -7.14 -2.78 30.47
N ASP A 24 -7.13 -3.64 31.49
CA ASP A 24 -7.64 -5.00 31.36
C ASP A 24 -9.08 -4.97 30.82
N THR A 25 -9.79 -3.84 31.05
CA THR A 25 -11.15 -3.61 30.51
C THR A 25 -11.33 -2.18 30.00
N LEU A 26 -11.90 -2.03 28.79
CA LEU A 26 -12.32 -0.75 28.20
C LEU A 26 -13.81 -0.81 27.83
N LEU A 27 -14.57 0.16 28.26
CA LEU A 27 -15.93 0.42 27.77
C LEU A 27 -15.94 1.69 26.89
N TYR A 28 -16.24 1.53 25.61
CA TYR A 28 -16.48 2.65 24.70
C TYR A 28 -18.00 2.79 24.50
N LYS A 29 -18.60 3.84 25.04
CA LYS A 29 -20.06 4.07 25.04
C LYS A 29 -20.45 5.29 24.22
N ASN A 30 -21.76 5.46 24.01
CA ASN A 30 -22.33 6.60 23.27
C ASN A 30 -21.70 6.72 21.88
N VAL A 31 -21.71 5.62 21.13
CA VAL A 31 -21.27 5.55 19.75
C VAL A 31 -22.44 5.17 18.84
N ASN A 32 -22.35 5.57 17.56
CA ASN A 32 -23.14 5.00 16.48
C ASN A 32 -22.30 3.88 15.85
N GLY A 33 -22.42 2.69 16.41
CA GLY A 33 -21.54 1.56 16.11
C GLY A 33 -22.04 0.71 14.96
N TYR A 34 -21.12 0.26 14.08
CA TYR A 34 -21.38 -0.64 12.95
C TYR A 34 -20.30 -1.71 12.85
N THR A 35 -20.73 -2.94 12.60
CA THR A 35 -19.87 -4.06 12.18
C THR A 35 -20.68 -5.01 11.31
N LEU A 36 -20.00 -5.84 10.53
CA LEU A 36 -20.65 -6.97 9.86
C LEU A 36 -20.52 -8.22 10.73
N ASN A 37 -21.54 -9.08 10.71
CA ASN A 37 -21.43 -10.44 11.27
C ASN A 37 -20.91 -11.43 10.22
N GLY A 38 -20.73 -12.70 10.62
CA GLY A 38 -20.27 -13.76 9.72
C GLY A 38 -21.20 -14.02 8.51
N ASP A 39 -22.48 -13.65 8.60
CA ASP A 39 -23.46 -13.73 7.52
C ASP A 39 -23.48 -12.45 6.64
N ARG A 40 -22.57 -11.51 6.88
CA ARG A 40 -22.44 -10.20 6.20
C ARG A 40 -23.61 -9.25 6.43
N GLU A 41 -24.34 -9.44 7.50
CA GLU A 41 -25.40 -8.52 7.91
C GLU A 41 -24.80 -7.36 8.71
N LEU A 42 -25.24 -6.13 8.44
CA LEU A 42 -24.80 -4.94 9.17
C LEU A 42 -25.44 -4.89 10.55
N ILE A 43 -24.63 -5.07 11.58
CA ILE A 43 -25.01 -5.01 12.99
C ILE A 43 -24.77 -3.60 13.54
N ARG A 44 -25.75 -3.07 14.27
CA ARG A 44 -25.65 -1.79 14.96
C ARG A 44 -25.49 -1.97 16.47
N PHE A 45 -24.68 -1.11 17.09
CA PHE A 45 -24.49 -1.09 18.53
C PHE A 45 -24.25 0.34 19.04
N SER A 46 -24.48 0.56 20.34
CA SER A 46 -24.32 1.86 20.99
C SER A 46 -23.14 1.91 21.97
N ALA A 47 -22.59 0.74 22.32
CA ALA A 47 -21.38 0.62 23.12
C ALA A 47 -20.68 -0.71 22.86
N ILE A 48 -19.36 -0.74 23.07
CA ILE A 48 -18.50 -1.90 22.97
C ILE A 48 -17.68 -2.05 24.25
N LYS A 49 -17.63 -3.26 24.79
CA LYS A 49 -16.73 -3.64 25.88
C LYS A 49 -15.57 -4.45 25.32
N ILE A 50 -14.38 -4.10 25.71
CA ILE A 50 -13.13 -4.77 25.37
C ILE A 50 -12.54 -5.32 26.65
N GLU A 51 -12.06 -6.56 26.61
CA GLU A 51 -11.26 -7.22 27.65
C GLU A 51 -9.94 -7.64 27.04
N ASP A 52 -8.85 -7.22 27.64
CA ASP A 52 -7.50 -7.37 27.11
C ASP A 52 -7.40 -6.80 25.66
N ASP A 53 -7.12 -7.64 24.69
CA ASP A 53 -6.98 -7.28 23.29
C ASP A 53 -8.22 -7.61 22.42
N ARG A 54 -9.35 -8.03 23.07
CA ARG A 54 -10.50 -8.60 22.36
C ARG A 54 -11.82 -7.91 22.67
N VAL A 55 -12.70 -7.96 21.71
CA VAL A 55 -14.10 -7.61 21.88
C VAL A 55 -14.75 -8.60 22.84
N ALA A 56 -15.22 -8.13 23.99
CA ALA A 56 -15.94 -8.95 24.95
C ALA A 56 -17.45 -8.94 24.66
N GLN A 57 -18.01 -7.76 24.36
CA GLN A 57 -19.45 -7.61 24.13
C GLN A 57 -19.78 -6.33 23.36
N LEU A 58 -20.78 -6.41 22.49
CA LEU A 58 -21.49 -5.27 21.91
C LEU A 58 -22.81 -5.05 22.64
N TYR A 59 -23.20 -3.79 22.82
CA TYR A 59 -24.45 -3.40 23.46
C TYR A 59 -25.30 -2.61 22.46
N SER A 60 -26.54 -3.05 22.27
CA SER A 60 -27.52 -2.34 21.44
C SER A 60 -28.11 -1.13 22.18
N GLU A 61 -28.81 -0.26 21.47
CA GLU A 61 -29.52 0.84 22.08
C GLU A 61 -30.57 0.31 23.08
N GLY A 62 -30.51 0.80 24.33
CA GLY A 62 -31.40 0.38 25.40
C GLY A 62 -30.88 -0.79 26.25
N ASP A 63 -29.80 -1.43 25.88
CA ASP A 63 -29.17 -2.45 26.73
C ASP A 63 -28.59 -1.83 28.01
N SER A 64 -28.59 -2.62 29.08
CA SER A 64 -27.97 -2.21 30.36
C SER A 64 -26.45 -2.34 30.23
N LEU A 65 -25.73 -1.22 30.34
CA LEU A 65 -24.28 -1.21 30.37
C LEU A 65 -23.73 -1.76 31.71
N PRO A 66 -22.50 -2.27 31.77
CA PRO A 66 -21.85 -2.67 33.00
C PRO A 66 -21.69 -1.46 33.95
N ASP A 67 -21.52 -1.73 35.24
CA ASP A 67 -21.19 -0.68 36.22
C ASP A 67 -19.78 -0.13 35.86
N GLU A 68 -19.72 1.16 35.57
CA GLU A 68 -18.47 1.85 35.22
C GLU A 68 -17.40 1.73 36.30
N ALA A 69 -17.78 1.55 37.56
CA ALA A 69 -16.82 1.31 38.65
C ALA A 69 -16.10 -0.05 38.54
N SER A 70 -16.61 -0.97 37.69
CA SER A 70 -16.00 -2.27 37.42
C SER A 70 -15.14 -2.28 36.13
N ILE A 71 -14.99 -1.14 35.47
CA ILE A 71 -14.27 -0.96 34.20
C ILE A 71 -13.04 -0.09 34.44
N ASP A 72 -11.88 -0.53 33.99
CA ASP A 72 -10.62 0.19 34.19
C ASP A 72 -10.56 1.50 33.38
N SER A 73 -11.14 1.51 32.18
CA SER A 73 -11.20 2.69 31.32
C SER A 73 -12.58 2.85 30.68
N VAL A 74 -13.19 4.02 30.82
CA VAL A 74 -14.45 4.35 30.15
C VAL A 74 -14.24 5.55 29.21
N ARG A 75 -14.68 5.39 27.97
CA ARG A 75 -14.65 6.45 26.96
C ARG A 75 -16.05 6.77 26.45
N ASP A 76 -16.28 8.03 26.17
CA ASP A 76 -17.52 8.53 25.57
C ASP A 76 -17.25 8.94 24.11
N GLY A 77 -17.85 8.25 23.17
CA GLY A 77 -17.71 8.51 21.74
C GLY A 77 -18.45 9.75 21.24
N GLY A 78 -19.25 10.40 22.10
CA GLY A 78 -19.95 11.64 21.74
C GLY A 78 -20.93 11.48 20.57
N GLY A 79 -21.50 10.31 20.36
CA GLY A 79 -22.39 10.00 19.23
C GLY A 79 -21.66 9.86 17.89
N LYS A 80 -20.32 9.76 17.89
CA LYS A 80 -19.51 9.53 16.69
C LYS A 80 -19.68 8.11 16.18
N THR A 81 -19.35 7.90 14.92
CA THR A 81 -19.42 6.58 14.28
C THR A 81 -18.21 5.74 14.65
N LEU A 82 -18.45 4.54 15.15
CA LEU A 82 -17.43 3.53 15.43
C LEU A 82 -17.64 2.34 14.52
N THR A 83 -16.58 1.96 13.77
CA THR A 83 -16.65 0.78 12.88
C THR A 83 -15.48 -0.17 13.12
N THR A 84 -15.63 -1.39 12.59
CA THR A 84 -14.49 -2.31 12.42
C THR A 84 -13.33 -1.59 11.75
N GLY A 85 -12.10 -1.86 12.19
CA GLY A 85 -10.89 -1.36 11.56
C GLY A 85 -10.75 -1.84 10.12
N LEU A 86 -10.28 -0.96 9.24
CA LEU A 86 -10.18 -1.25 7.81
C LEU A 86 -8.89 -1.98 7.49
N ILE A 87 -8.95 -2.89 6.52
CA ILE A 87 -7.84 -3.70 6.03
C ILE A 87 -7.59 -3.34 4.56
N ASP A 88 -6.39 -2.92 4.24
CA ASP A 88 -5.94 -2.78 2.86
C ASP A 88 -5.33 -4.10 2.40
N ALA A 89 -5.99 -4.81 1.48
CA ALA A 89 -5.57 -6.14 1.08
C ALA A 89 -4.39 -6.14 0.08
N HIS A 90 -3.91 -4.99 -0.36
CA HIS A 90 -2.77 -4.88 -1.28
C HIS A 90 -2.09 -3.51 -1.18
N GLY A 91 -0.94 -3.45 -0.57
CA GLY A 91 -0.11 -2.25 -0.53
C GLY A 91 1.39 -2.59 -0.52
N HIS A 92 2.24 -1.56 -0.53
CA HIS A 92 3.70 -1.67 -0.52
C HIS A 92 4.26 -0.78 0.59
N VAL A 93 4.29 -1.32 1.83
CA VAL A 93 4.56 -0.55 3.05
C VAL A 93 5.93 0.13 3.02
N LEU A 94 7.00 -0.60 2.68
CA LEU A 94 8.34 -0.01 2.59
C LEU A 94 8.40 1.10 1.53
N SER A 95 7.84 0.85 0.34
CA SER A 95 7.84 1.85 -0.74
C SER A 95 7.07 3.10 -0.35
N TYR A 96 5.95 2.94 0.36
CA TYR A 96 5.17 4.06 0.88
C TYR A 96 5.96 4.84 1.93
N GLY A 97 6.55 4.18 2.92
CA GLY A 97 7.40 4.83 3.92
C GLY A 97 8.56 5.59 3.30
N GLN A 98 9.26 4.97 2.34
CA GLN A 98 10.30 5.66 1.57
C GLN A 98 9.78 6.85 0.77
N SER A 99 8.53 6.81 0.29
CA SER A 99 7.92 7.95 -0.40
C SER A 99 7.64 9.12 0.53
N LEU A 100 7.25 8.84 1.79
CA LEU A 100 7.05 9.84 2.83
C LEU A 100 8.37 10.47 3.30
N LEU A 101 9.47 9.72 3.19
CA LEU A 101 10.83 10.14 3.50
C LEU A 101 11.55 10.75 2.28
N ARG A 102 10.79 11.27 1.31
CA ARG A 102 11.30 11.98 0.14
C ARG A 102 10.73 13.39 0.07
N VAL A 103 11.57 14.32 -0.37
CA VAL A 103 11.12 15.69 -0.60
C VAL A 103 10.09 15.72 -1.72
N ASP A 104 8.89 16.20 -1.43
CA ASP A 104 7.89 16.50 -2.47
C ASP A 104 8.09 17.93 -2.97
N LEU A 105 8.44 18.06 -4.25
CA LEU A 105 8.67 19.33 -4.94
C LEU A 105 7.54 19.70 -5.90
N VAL A 106 6.46 18.91 -5.94
CA VAL A 106 5.29 19.21 -6.78
C VAL A 106 4.71 20.57 -6.41
N GLY A 107 4.38 21.38 -7.43
CA GLY A 107 3.80 22.70 -7.25
C GLY A 107 4.78 23.79 -6.81
N THR A 108 6.10 23.54 -6.77
CA THR A 108 7.08 24.62 -6.60
C THR A 108 7.10 25.53 -7.83
N THR A 109 7.18 26.84 -7.62
CA THR A 109 7.13 27.85 -8.68
C THR A 109 8.48 28.54 -8.92
N THR A 110 9.51 28.22 -8.13
CA THR A 110 10.86 28.75 -8.28
C THR A 110 11.91 27.70 -7.87
N GLU A 111 13.13 27.79 -8.44
CA GLU A 111 14.29 26.99 -8.02
C GLU A 111 14.61 27.20 -6.53
N ALA A 112 14.60 28.46 -6.08
CA ALA A 112 14.86 28.79 -4.68
C ALA A 112 13.80 28.22 -3.73
N GLY A 113 12.53 28.23 -4.12
CA GLY A 113 11.44 27.60 -3.36
C GLY A 113 11.58 26.09 -3.28
N ALA A 114 12.02 25.44 -4.36
CA ALA A 114 12.34 24.02 -4.36
C ALA A 114 13.52 23.71 -3.41
N ALA A 115 14.62 24.48 -3.52
CA ALA A 115 15.77 24.31 -2.62
C ALA A 115 15.42 24.54 -1.15
N GLU A 116 14.54 25.48 -0.83
CA GLU A 116 14.09 25.72 0.55
C GLU A 116 13.28 24.54 1.11
N ARG A 117 12.41 23.90 0.29
CA ARG A 117 11.75 22.63 0.70
C ARG A 117 12.77 21.54 1.00
N VAL A 118 13.81 21.41 0.16
CA VAL A 118 14.91 20.45 0.40
C VAL A 118 15.61 20.74 1.73
N ARG A 119 15.90 22.01 2.03
CA ARG A 119 16.53 22.43 3.30
C ARG A 119 15.67 22.06 4.50
N ALA A 120 14.38 22.41 4.47
CA ALA A 120 13.46 22.12 5.55
C ALA A 120 13.36 20.61 5.78
N PHE A 121 13.17 19.84 4.72
CA PHE A 121 13.10 18.39 4.79
C PHE A 121 14.37 17.76 5.36
N ALA A 122 15.56 18.19 4.90
CA ALA A 122 16.84 17.69 5.38
C ALA A 122 17.07 17.98 6.87
N ALA A 123 16.55 19.12 7.36
CA ALA A 123 16.61 19.48 8.78
C ALA A 123 15.67 18.64 9.64
N ASP A 124 14.47 18.34 9.13
CA ASP A 124 13.47 17.54 9.83
C ASP A 124 13.78 16.02 9.82
N ASN A 125 14.67 15.58 8.90
CA ASN A 125 15.07 14.18 8.71
C ASN A 125 16.61 14.06 8.75
N ALA A 126 17.18 14.45 9.88
CA ALA A 126 18.65 14.54 10.04
C ALA A 126 19.37 13.19 9.98
N GLU A 127 18.66 12.07 10.24
CA GLU A 127 19.15 10.69 10.21
C GLU A 127 19.37 10.13 8.80
N LEU A 128 18.73 10.72 7.76
CA LEU A 128 18.88 10.23 6.38
C LEU A 128 20.29 10.54 5.86
N GLU A 129 20.97 9.53 5.31
CA GLU A 129 22.29 9.70 4.68
C GLU A 129 22.20 10.44 3.32
N TRP A 130 21.13 10.19 2.55
CA TRP A 130 20.83 10.85 1.29
C TRP A 130 19.51 11.62 1.39
N VAL A 131 19.46 12.81 0.84
CA VAL A 131 18.21 13.55 0.66
C VAL A 131 17.67 13.25 -0.74
N LEU A 132 16.64 12.42 -0.76
CA LEU A 132 15.98 12.01 -1.99
C LEU A 132 14.65 12.75 -2.16
N GLY A 133 14.26 13.04 -3.41
CA GLY A 133 13.00 13.72 -3.67
C GLY A 133 12.53 13.61 -5.11
N ARG A 134 11.36 14.16 -5.38
CA ARG A 134 10.76 14.19 -6.71
C ARG A 134 9.83 15.37 -6.92
N GLY A 135 9.46 15.56 -8.17
CA GLY A 135 8.32 16.42 -8.50
C GLY A 135 8.70 17.85 -8.93
N TRP A 136 10.01 18.20 -9.01
CA TRP A 136 10.36 19.49 -9.56
C TRP A 136 10.01 19.59 -11.06
N ASN A 137 9.60 20.78 -11.48
CA ASN A 137 9.24 21.06 -12.86
C ASN A 137 9.58 22.51 -13.20
N GLN A 138 10.75 22.71 -13.83
CA GLN A 138 11.24 24.04 -14.17
C GLN A 138 10.32 24.81 -15.15
N VAL A 139 9.49 24.11 -15.91
CA VAL A 139 8.52 24.75 -16.82
C VAL A 139 7.48 25.58 -16.05
N LEU A 140 7.25 25.28 -14.78
CA LEU A 140 6.38 26.05 -13.89
C LEU A 140 7.11 27.15 -13.12
N TRP A 141 8.45 27.27 -13.28
CA TRP A 141 9.23 28.25 -12.59
C TRP A 141 9.36 29.55 -13.40
N ASP A 142 9.47 30.68 -12.73
CA ASP A 142 9.59 32.00 -13.36
C ASP A 142 10.75 32.09 -14.37
N SER A 143 11.85 31.37 -14.10
CA SER A 143 13.00 31.28 -14.99
C SER A 143 12.80 30.42 -16.22
N ASN A 144 11.93 29.38 -16.12
CA ASN A 144 11.77 28.32 -17.12
C ASN A 144 13.11 27.63 -17.52
N GLU A 145 14.13 27.71 -16.67
CA GLU A 145 15.46 27.13 -16.91
C GLU A 145 15.70 25.95 -15.99
N PHE A 146 16.55 25.01 -16.43
CA PHE A 146 16.98 23.89 -15.59
C PHE A 146 17.73 24.41 -14.36
N PRO A 147 17.54 23.78 -13.17
CA PRO A 147 18.23 24.15 -11.96
C PRO A 147 19.72 23.81 -12.00
N THR A 148 20.44 24.27 -11.00
CA THR A 148 21.87 23.99 -10.85
C THR A 148 22.18 23.39 -9.46
N ALA A 149 23.28 22.63 -9.36
CA ALA A 149 23.77 22.12 -8.08
C ALA A 149 23.96 23.22 -7.02
N ARG A 150 24.31 24.47 -7.45
CA ARG A 150 24.58 25.59 -6.54
C ARG A 150 23.41 25.91 -5.61
N SER A 151 22.18 25.81 -6.09
CA SER A 151 20.99 26.10 -5.27
C SER A 151 20.82 25.09 -4.15
N LEU A 152 21.15 23.82 -4.41
CA LEU A 152 21.13 22.76 -3.40
C LEU A 152 22.34 22.88 -2.46
N ASP A 153 23.54 23.15 -3.00
CA ASP A 153 24.77 23.31 -2.20
C ASP A 153 24.63 24.47 -1.19
N ALA A 154 23.87 25.50 -1.55
CA ALA A 154 23.64 26.66 -0.67
C ALA A 154 22.77 26.30 0.55
N VAL A 155 22.00 25.25 0.50
CA VAL A 155 21.01 24.86 1.53
C VAL A 155 21.31 23.52 2.21
N VAL A 156 21.90 22.55 1.48
CA VAL A 156 22.31 21.23 1.98
C VAL A 156 23.65 20.87 1.33
N ALA A 157 24.76 21.24 2.00
CA ALA A 157 26.12 20.98 1.53
C ALA A 157 26.75 19.72 2.13
N ASP A 158 26.22 19.26 3.25
CA ASP A 158 26.76 18.18 4.09
C ASP A 158 26.15 16.80 3.80
N LYS A 159 25.10 16.75 3.00
CA LYS A 159 24.47 15.51 2.56
C LYS A 159 24.32 15.46 1.04
N PRO A 160 24.49 14.29 0.40
CA PRO A 160 24.20 14.16 -1.02
C PRO A 160 22.69 14.28 -1.28
N VAL A 161 22.34 15.03 -2.33
CA VAL A 161 20.95 15.30 -2.72
C VAL A 161 20.70 14.79 -4.12
N TRP A 162 19.60 14.05 -4.32
CA TRP A 162 19.10 13.61 -5.61
C TRP A 162 17.60 13.78 -5.74
N LEU A 163 17.16 14.54 -6.72
CA LEU A 163 15.77 14.95 -6.93
C LEU A 163 15.32 14.62 -8.35
N SER A 164 14.35 13.72 -8.50
CA SER A 164 13.79 13.39 -9.82
C SER A 164 12.79 14.44 -10.30
N ARG A 165 12.82 14.78 -11.58
CA ARG A 165 11.81 15.63 -12.22
C ARG A 165 10.45 14.94 -12.20
N VAL A 166 9.39 15.72 -12.32
CA VAL A 166 7.99 15.24 -12.26
C VAL A 166 7.68 14.11 -13.26
N ASP A 167 8.26 14.15 -14.45
CA ASP A 167 8.11 13.16 -15.51
C ASP A 167 9.09 11.97 -15.41
N GLY A 168 10.05 12.04 -14.48
CA GLY A 168 11.05 10.98 -14.29
C GLY A 168 12.19 10.95 -15.31
N HIS A 169 12.22 11.87 -16.29
CA HIS A 169 13.21 11.91 -17.36
C HIS A 169 14.41 12.83 -17.08
N ALA A 170 14.44 13.53 -15.95
CA ALA A 170 15.61 14.28 -15.50
C ALA A 170 15.81 14.15 -13.98
N GLY A 171 17.04 14.29 -13.55
CA GLY A 171 17.41 14.31 -12.14
C GLY A 171 18.30 15.49 -11.81
N TRP A 172 18.16 16.06 -10.60
CA TRP A 172 18.90 17.21 -10.09
C TRP A 172 19.71 16.81 -8.86
N ALA A 173 21.02 16.89 -8.95
CA ALA A 173 21.99 16.55 -7.92
C ALA A 173 22.69 17.78 -7.36
N ASN A 174 23.07 17.74 -6.08
CA ASN A 174 24.03 18.70 -5.54
C ASN A 174 25.49 18.29 -5.84
N SER A 175 26.45 19.13 -5.51
CA SER A 175 27.87 18.87 -5.78
C SER A 175 28.39 17.64 -5.05
N LEU A 176 27.95 17.38 -3.82
CA LEU A 176 28.37 16.20 -3.05
C LEU A 176 27.90 14.89 -3.69
N ALA A 177 26.67 14.84 -4.20
CA ALA A 177 26.17 13.66 -4.91
C ALA A 177 26.96 13.41 -6.20
N MET A 178 27.34 14.46 -6.94
CA MET A 178 28.21 14.36 -8.11
C MET A 178 29.62 13.89 -7.75
N GLU A 179 30.18 14.37 -6.64
CA GLU A 179 31.50 13.95 -6.15
C GLU A 179 31.52 12.47 -5.80
N ILE A 180 30.52 11.96 -5.05
CA ILE A 180 30.35 10.56 -4.69
C ILE A 180 30.26 9.69 -5.94
N ALA A 181 29.54 10.16 -6.99
CA ALA A 181 29.40 9.46 -8.25
C ALA A 181 30.63 9.62 -9.19
N GLY A 182 31.66 10.36 -8.80
CA GLY A 182 32.87 10.60 -9.60
C GLY A 182 32.61 11.41 -10.87
N ILE A 183 31.58 12.24 -10.89
CA ILE A 183 31.19 13.07 -12.04
C ILE A 183 32.11 14.29 -12.16
N THR A 184 32.75 14.42 -13.30
CA THR A 184 33.66 15.53 -13.62
C THR A 184 33.32 16.15 -14.98
N ARG A 185 34.04 17.20 -15.38
CA ARG A 185 33.92 17.74 -16.72
C ARG A 185 34.29 16.76 -17.85
N ASP A 186 35.11 15.77 -17.52
CA ASP A 186 35.60 14.75 -18.48
C ASP A 186 34.73 13.50 -18.52
N THR A 187 33.69 13.40 -17.67
CA THR A 187 32.72 12.30 -17.68
C THR A 187 31.92 12.36 -18.99
N ALA A 188 31.97 11.31 -19.81
CA ALA A 188 31.22 11.25 -21.06
C ALA A 188 29.72 11.10 -20.81
N ASP A 189 28.90 11.63 -21.71
CA ASP A 189 27.48 11.33 -21.74
C ASP A 189 27.28 9.86 -22.14
N PRO A 190 26.45 9.08 -21.43
CA PRO A 190 26.14 7.72 -21.84
C PRO A 190 25.18 7.70 -23.04
N ASP A 191 25.15 6.57 -23.76
CA ASP A 191 24.21 6.38 -24.86
C ASP A 191 22.76 6.58 -24.38
N GLY A 192 22.02 7.46 -25.05
CA GLY A 192 20.65 7.81 -24.69
C GLY A 192 20.50 8.65 -23.41
N GLY A 193 21.56 9.32 -22.96
CA GLY A 193 21.53 10.23 -21.82
C GLY A 193 22.41 11.45 -22.01
N GLN A 194 22.15 12.53 -21.25
CA GLN A 194 22.88 13.78 -21.32
C GLN A 194 23.17 14.33 -19.92
N ILE A 195 24.41 14.76 -19.68
CA ILE A 195 24.81 15.57 -18.53
C ILE A 195 24.74 17.04 -18.97
N LEU A 196 23.88 17.84 -18.33
CA LEU A 196 23.84 19.27 -18.65
C LEU A 196 25.09 19.98 -18.11
N ARG A 197 25.69 20.84 -18.96
CA ARG A 197 26.97 21.49 -18.69
C ARG A 197 26.88 23.00 -18.85
N ASP A 198 27.70 23.71 -18.09
CA ASP A 198 27.87 25.14 -18.23
C ASP A 198 28.75 25.50 -19.47
N ALA A 199 28.92 26.79 -19.73
CA ALA A 199 29.74 27.29 -20.84
C ALA A 199 31.22 26.87 -20.76
N ASN A 200 31.70 26.43 -19.60
CA ASN A 200 33.08 25.97 -19.38
C ASN A 200 33.17 24.43 -19.45
N GLY A 201 32.06 23.74 -19.73
CA GLY A 201 31.99 22.30 -19.83
C GLY A 201 31.82 21.60 -18.46
N ASN A 202 31.61 22.29 -17.37
CA ASN A 202 31.39 21.67 -16.06
C ASN A 202 29.94 21.17 -15.93
N PRO A 203 29.71 20.00 -15.33
CA PRO A 203 28.35 19.53 -14.99
C PRO A 203 27.60 20.56 -14.15
N THR A 204 26.35 20.84 -14.54
CA THR A 204 25.50 21.80 -13.81
C THR A 204 24.77 21.19 -12.62
N GLY A 205 24.72 19.87 -12.54
CA GLY A 205 23.93 19.10 -11.56
C GLY A 205 22.68 18.45 -12.16
N VAL A 206 22.37 18.67 -13.44
CA VAL A 206 21.20 18.04 -14.08
C VAL A 206 21.64 16.94 -15.04
N PHE A 207 20.96 15.78 -14.90
CA PHE A 207 21.17 14.56 -15.66
C PHE A 207 19.88 14.16 -16.35
N VAL A 208 19.91 13.85 -17.63
CA VAL A 208 18.74 13.53 -18.45
C VAL A 208 18.79 12.06 -18.88
N ASP A 209 17.66 11.35 -18.84
CA ASP A 209 17.45 9.97 -19.26
C ASP A 209 18.53 9.01 -18.71
N ASN A 210 19.25 8.28 -19.58
CA ASN A 210 20.24 7.30 -19.13
C ASN A 210 21.39 7.88 -18.31
N ALA A 211 21.65 9.19 -18.39
CA ALA A 211 22.65 9.85 -17.55
C ALA A 211 22.25 9.88 -16.06
N MET A 212 20.96 9.78 -15.74
CA MET A 212 20.48 9.68 -14.36
C MET A 212 21.09 8.48 -13.62
N ALA A 213 21.36 7.38 -14.33
CA ALA A 213 21.96 6.18 -13.76
C ALA A 213 23.36 6.44 -13.18
N LEU A 214 24.10 7.44 -13.70
CA LEU A 214 25.43 7.82 -13.19
C LEU A 214 25.39 8.24 -11.72
N ILE A 215 24.31 8.89 -11.27
CA ILE A 215 24.10 9.23 -9.86
C ILE A 215 23.35 8.10 -9.13
N ARG A 216 22.24 7.61 -9.69
CA ARG A 216 21.35 6.64 -9.03
C ARG A 216 22.05 5.34 -8.62
N ASN A 217 23.00 4.88 -9.43
CA ASN A 217 23.77 3.66 -9.12
C ASN A 217 24.75 3.82 -7.95
N ASN A 218 24.98 5.05 -7.49
CA ASN A 218 25.82 5.37 -6.33
C ASN A 218 25.00 5.67 -5.07
N ILE A 219 23.66 5.68 -5.17
CA ILE A 219 22.80 5.74 -3.98
C ILE A 219 22.81 4.34 -3.36
N PRO A 220 23.30 4.18 -2.11
CA PRO A 220 23.36 2.88 -1.48
C PRO A 220 21.94 2.30 -1.29
N PRO A 221 21.78 0.97 -1.30
CA PRO A 221 20.54 0.36 -0.85
C PRO A 221 20.24 0.76 0.59
N ALA A 222 18.96 0.95 0.92
CA ALA A 222 18.56 1.28 2.29
C ALA A 222 19.05 0.20 3.28
N THR A 223 19.71 0.62 4.34
CA THR A 223 20.12 -0.22 5.47
C THR A 223 18.89 -0.80 6.18
N ILE A 224 19.07 -1.81 7.03
CA ILE A 224 17.95 -2.36 7.83
C ILE A 224 17.38 -1.26 8.74
N GLU A 225 18.19 -0.43 9.35
CA GLU A 225 17.73 0.68 10.20
C GLU A 225 16.91 1.72 9.42
N GLU A 226 17.33 2.07 8.20
CA GLU A 226 16.55 2.97 7.35
C GLU A 226 15.24 2.32 6.89
N GLN A 227 15.23 1.00 6.64
CA GLN A 227 14.01 0.27 6.34
C GLN A 227 13.08 0.24 7.55
N LYS A 228 13.58 -0.04 8.76
CA LYS A 228 12.79 0.02 10.01
C LYS A 228 12.15 1.39 10.21
N PHE A 229 12.92 2.47 10.01
CA PHE A 229 12.42 3.83 10.11
C PHE A 229 11.33 4.12 9.06
N ALA A 230 11.53 3.71 7.81
CA ALA A 230 10.55 3.86 6.74
C ALA A 230 9.27 3.05 7.01
N LEU A 231 9.40 1.80 7.47
CA LEU A 231 8.27 0.93 7.82
C LEU A 231 7.44 1.53 8.97
N MET A 232 8.09 2.02 10.03
CA MET A 232 7.39 2.67 11.15
C MET A 232 6.70 3.96 10.71
N THR A 233 7.35 4.77 9.88
CA THR A 233 6.76 6.00 9.29
C THR A 233 5.52 5.66 8.47
N ALA A 234 5.59 4.62 7.63
CA ALA A 234 4.46 4.15 6.86
C ALA A 234 3.30 3.68 7.75
N MET A 235 3.56 2.77 8.68
CA MET A 235 2.52 2.18 9.53
C MET A 235 1.82 3.24 10.39
N ASN A 236 2.56 4.19 10.96
CA ASN A 236 1.98 5.31 11.70
C ASN A 236 1.12 6.20 10.79
N SER A 237 1.56 6.46 9.56
CA SER A 237 0.77 7.21 8.57
C SER A 237 -0.51 6.46 8.18
N LEU A 238 -0.42 5.14 7.92
CA LEU A 238 -1.57 4.30 7.56
C LEU A 238 -2.62 4.28 8.68
N ALA A 239 -2.20 4.23 9.94
CA ALA A 239 -3.09 4.33 11.09
C ALA A 239 -3.93 5.62 11.09
N THR A 240 -3.38 6.75 10.57
CA THR A 240 -4.15 8.02 10.50
C THR A 240 -5.33 7.97 9.53
N TYR A 241 -5.33 7.00 8.60
CA TYR A 241 -6.42 6.77 7.67
C TYR A 241 -7.44 5.73 8.17
N GLY A 242 -7.23 5.16 9.37
CA GLY A 242 -8.12 4.13 9.92
C GLY A 242 -7.79 2.71 9.45
N LEU A 243 -6.62 2.52 8.83
CA LEU A 243 -6.12 1.19 8.51
C LEU A 243 -5.55 0.54 9.76
N THR A 244 -6.10 -0.61 10.13
CA THR A 244 -5.63 -1.45 11.24
C THR A 244 -4.79 -2.63 10.76
N SER A 245 -4.89 -2.95 9.48
CA SER A 245 -4.13 -4.04 8.85
C SER A 245 -3.83 -3.72 7.38
N VAL A 246 -2.71 -4.28 6.88
CA VAL A 246 -2.32 -4.22 5.48
C VAL A 246 -1.71 -5.54 5.03
N HIS A 247 -1.99 -5.95 3.78
CA HIS A 247 -1.26 -7.03 3.12
C HIS A 247 -0.13 -6.43 2.28
N ASP A 248 1.13 -6.61 2.74
CA ASP A 248 2.31 -6.00 2.15
C ASP A 248 2.87 -6.85 1.01
N ALA A 249 2.72 -6.40 -0.22
CA ALA A 249 2.95 -7.17 -1.42
C ALA A 249 4.40 -7.12 -1.90
N GLY A 250 5.03 -8.29 -2.08
CA GLY A 250 6.34 -8.41 -2.72
C GLY A 250 7.52 -8.07 -1.82
N VAL A 251 7.48 -8.50 -0.58
CA VAL A 251 8.48 -8.18 0.45
C VAL A 251 9.73 -9.03 0.28
N GLY A 252 10.90 -8.38 0.15
CA GLY A 252 12.20 -9.04 0.09
C GLY A 252 12.76 -9.42 1.45
N SER A 253 13.77 -10.30 1.46
CA SER A 253 14.36 -10.86 2.69
C SER A 253 14.94 -9.82 3.64
N SER A 254 15.50 -8.72 3.14
CA SER A 254 16.02 -7.63 4.01
C SER A 254 14.89 -6.91 4.75
N THR A 255 13.75 -6.72 4.09
CA THR A 255 12.58 -6.08 4.70
C THR A 255 11.89 -7.01 5.70
N VAL A 256 11.87 -8.33 5.41
CA VAL A 256 11.44 -9.34 6.40
C VAL A 256 12.30 -9.27 7.67
N ALA A 257 13.63 -9.11 7.51
CA ALA A 257 14.53 -8.94 8.66
C ALA A 257 14.22 -7.65 9.42
N ALA A 258 14.00 -6.53 8.72
CA ALA A 258 13.63 -5.26 9.34
C ALA A 258 12.31 -5.36 10.15
N TYR A 259 11.28 -6.02 9.62
CA TYR A 259 10.05 -6.28 10.37
C TYR A 259 10.29 -7.12 11.63
N LYS A 260 11.08 -8.21 11.52
CA LYS A 260 11.39 -9.07 12.67
C LYS A 260 12.19 -8.33 13.75
N GLU A 261 13.12 -7.44 13.36
CA GLU A 261 13.84 -6.60 14.31
C GLU A 261 12.94 -5.55 14.96
N LEU A 262 11.94 -4.99 14.26
CA LEU A 262 10.96 -4.07 14.86
C LEU A 262 10.15 -4.74 15.98
N LEU A 263 9.86 -6.04 15.85
CA LEU A 263 9.14 -6.79 16.90
C LEU A 263 9.95 -6.96 18.19
N GLU A 264 11.29 -6.79 18.16
CA GLU A 264 12.11 -6.80 19.37
C GLU A 264 11.82 -5.59 20.27
N ASP A 265 11.34 -4.48 19.67
CA ASP A 265 10.95 -3.25 20.36
C ASP A 265 9.48 -3.26 20.80
N GLY A 266 8.67 -4.22 20.35
CA GLY A 266 7.25 -4.39 20.67
C GLY A 266 6.39 -4.72 19.45
N PRO A 267 5.05 -4.81 19.62
CA PRO A 267 4.14 -5.08 18.51
C PRO A 267 4.13 -3.93 17.50
N LEU A 268 3.89 -4.27 16.23
CA LEU A 268 3.74 -3.25 15.18
C LEU A 268 2.48 -2.39 15.43
N PRO A 269 2.50 -1.10 15.05
CA PRO A 269 1.36 -0.20 15.29
C PRO A 269 0.09 -0.59 14.52
N ILE A 270 0.25 -1.21 13.34
CA ILE A 270 -0.84 -1.87 12.61
C ILE A 270 -0.38 -3.26 12.21
N ARG A 271 -1.33 -4.13 11.86
CA ARG A 271 -1.00 -5.48 11.41
C ARG A 271 -0.44 -5.48 10.00
N VAL A 272 0.53 -6.34 9.76
CA VAL A 272 1.13 -6.55 8.45
C VAL A 272 1.08 -8.02 8.09
N ASN A 273 0.40 -8.35 6.98
CA ASN A 273 0.41 -9.68 6.39
C ASN A 273 1.34 -9.66 5.16
N VAL A 274 2.50 -10.25 5.30
CA VAL A 274 3.59 -10.21 4.32
C VAL A 274 3.39 -11.24 3.23
N MET A 275 3.48 -10.80 1.98
CA MET A 275 3.62 -11.64 0.79
C MET A 275 5.09 -11.62 0.33
N LEU A 276 5.81 -12.73 0.50
CA LEU A 276 7.23 -12.83 0.12
C LEU A 276 7.41 -12.64 -1.38
N ALA A 277 8.40 -11.87 -1.79
CA ALA A 277 8.74 -11.71 -3.20
C ALA A 277 9.32 -13.01 -3.76
N ALA A 278 8.66 -13.63 -4.75
CA ALA A 278 9.15 -14.87 -5.37
C ALA A 278 10.45 -14.69 -6.15
N THR A 279 10.78 -13.45 -6.52
CA THR A 279 12.03 -13.09 -7.20
C THR A 279 13.19 -12.79 -6.25
N ASP A 280 12.96 -12.81 -4.94
CA ASP A 280 14.02 -12.64 -3.93
C ASP A 280 15.03 -13.80 -4.04
N GLN A 281 16.32 -13.48 -3.90
CA GLN A 281 17.38 -14.47 -4.02
C GLN A 281 17.33 -15.56 -2.93
N PHE A 282 16.67 -15.30 -1.80
CA PHE A 282 16.50 -16.24 -0.69
C PHE A 282 15.10 -16.84 -0.64
N TYR A 283 14.36 -16.80 -1.74
CA TYR A 283 12.98 -17.27 -1.81
C TYR A 283 12.79 -18.68 -1.28
N THR A 284 13.63 -19.61 -1.72
CA THR A 284 13.56 -21.04 -1.32
C THR A 284 13.86 -21.24 0.16
N GLU A 285 14.80 -20.49 0.68
CA GLU A 285 15.17 -20.49 2.10
C GLU A 285 14.03 -19.94 2.95
N ARG A 286 13.40 -18.85 2.52
CA ARG A 286 12.22 -18.28 3.21
C ARG A 286 11.05 -19.26 3.25
N LEU A 287 10.77 -19.96 2.15
CA LEU A 287 9.74 -21.01 2.14
C LEU A 287 10.09 -22.16 3.10
N ALA A 288 11.36 -22.54 3.21
CA ALA A 288 11.82 -23.60 4.10
C ALA A 288 11.72 -23.22 5.59
N GLU A 289 11.74 -21.94 5.93
CA GLU A 289 11.49 -21.45 7.30
C GLU A 289 10.03 -21.67 7.73
N GLY A 290 9.11 -21.82 6.77
CA GLY A 290 7.68 -21.99 7.02
C GLY A 290 6.98 -20.66 7.34
N HIS A 291 5.73 -20.77 7.76
CA HIS A 291 4.93 -19.61 8.15
C HIS A 291 5.48 -18.98 9.43
N PHE A 292 5.34 -17.67 9.52
CA PHE A 292 5.66 -16.91 10.72
C PHE A 292 4.42 -16.12 11.19
N ARG A 293 4.27 -16.03 12.50
CA ARG A 293 3.30 -15.17 13.16
C ARG A 293 3.85 -14.80 14.54
N ASP A 294 3.83 -13.51 14.87
CA ASP A 294 4.24 -13.05 16.19
C ASP A 294 3.17 -13.30 17.27
N ALA A 295 3.53 -13.11 18.53
CA ALA A 295 2.64 -13.39 19.66
C ALA A 295 1.43 -12.46 19.75
N ASP A 296 1.58 -11.23 19.26
CA ASP A 296 0.54 -10.19 19.29
C ASP A 296 -0.30 -10.15 18.02
N ASP A 297 -0.04 -11.07 17.08
CA ASP A 297 -0.72 -11.16 15.78
C ASP A 297 -0.52 -9.92 14.89
N THR A 298 0.58 -9.17 15.08
CA THR A 298 0.85 -7.95 14.32
C THR A 298 1.68 -8.15 13.06
N LEU A 299 2.44 -9.26 12.97
CA LEU A 299 3.17 -9.68 11.78
C LEU A 299 2.85 -11.11 11.40
N THR A 300 2.36 -11.31 10.18
CA THR A 300 2.12 -12.65 9.61
C THR A 300 2.89 -12.78 8.30
N ILE A 301 3.52 -13.94 8.07
CA ILE A 301 4.18 -14.29 6.80
C ILE A 301 3.67 -15.67 6.39
N ASN A 302 2.72 -15.72 5.48
CA ASN A 302 2.05 -16.95 5.07
C ASN A 302 1.78 -17.03 3.56
N SER A 303 2.27 -16.05 2.79
CA SER A 303 1.96 -15.94 1.37
C SER A 303 3.15 -15.45 0.55
N VAL A 304 3.06 -15.58 -0.77
CA VAL A 304 4.05 -15.12 -1.73
C VAL A 304 3.42 -14.24 -2.79
N LYS A 305 4.19 -13.30 -3.35
CA LYS A 305 3.82 -12.44 -4.48
C LYS A 305 4.64 -12.79 -5.71
N ILE A 306 3.94 -12.96 -6.83
CA ILE A 306 4.50 -13.16 -8.16
C ILE A 306 3.94 -12.06 -9.08
N ALA A 307 4.70 -11.59 -10.07
CA ALA A 307 4.19 -10.69 -11.09
C ALA A 307 4.18 -11.42 -12.45
N ALA A 308 2.99 -11.55 -13.08
CA ALA A 308 2.86 -12.19 -14.38
C ALA A 308 3.09 -11.21 -15.54
N ASP A 309 2.62 -9.96 -15.40
CA ASP A 309 2.72 -8.94 -16.44
C ASP A 309 2.93 -7.53 -15.84
N GLY A 310 2.85 -6.50 -16.68
CA GLY A 310 2.98 -5.11 -16.29
C GLY A 310 1.64 -4.38 -16.24
N ALA A 311 1.68 -3.03 -16.17
CA ALA A 311 0.50 -2.18 -15.99
C ALA A 311 -0.19 -1.81 -17.33
N LEU A 312 -1.50 -1.52 -17.26
CA LEU A 312 -2.30 -1.11 -18.43
C LEU A 312 -1.85 0.24 -18.99
N GLY A 313 -1.62 1.24 -18.13
CA GLY A 313 -1.29 2.60 -18.56
C GLY A 313 -0.02 2.67 -19.40
N SER A 314 1.01 1.93 -19.05
CA SER A 314 2.27 1.81 -19.80
C SER A 314 2.22 0.84 -20.98
N ARG A 315 1.09 0.18 -21.22
CA ARG A 315 0.91 -0.94 -22.16
C ARG A 315 1.82 -2.13 -21.85
N GLY A 316 2.19 -2.32 -20.59
CA GLY A 316 2.93 -3.49 -20.13
C GLY A 316 2.05 -4.70 -19.84
N ALA A 317 0.75 -4.49 -19.59
CA ALA A 317 -0.21 -5.56 -19.34
C ALA A 317 -0.32 -6.49 -20.56
N ALA A 318 -0.23 -7.80 -20.32
CA ALA A 318 -0.19 -8.80 -21.40
C ALA A 318 -1.59 -9.09 -21.94
N MET A 319 -1.81 -8.79 -23.22
CA MET A 319 -3.09 -8.89 -23.89
C MET A 319 -3.10 -10.03 -24.92
N ILE A 320 -4.24 -10.67 -25.10
CA ILE A 320 -4.43 -11.71 -26.16
C ILE A 320 -4.39 -11.06 -27.54
N ASP A 321 -5.10 -9.94 -27.70
CA ASP A 321 -5.09 -9.16 -28.92
C ASP A 321 -4.28 -7.87 -28.74
N ASP A 322 -3.93 -7.22 -29.84
CA ASP A 322 -3.19 -5.97 -29.82
C ASP A 322 -3.93 -4.90 -28.99
N TYR A 323 -3.19 -4.01 -28.37
CA TYR A 323 -3.76 -2.80 -27.78
C TYR A 323 -4.54 -2.03 -28.87
N SER A 324 -5.73 -1.54 -28.53
CA SER A 324 -6.60 -0.85 -29.50
C SER A 324 -5.98 0.42 -30.05
N ASP A 325 -5.12 1.08 -29.27
CA ASP A 325 -4.39 2.29 -29.63
C ASP A 325 -2.95 2.04 -30.07
N MET A 326 -2.51 0.75 -30.18
CA MET A 326 -1.15 0.40 -30.60
C MET A 326 -1.12 -0.96 -31.31
N ALA A 327 -1.34 -0.94 -32.61
CA ALA A 327 -1.28 -2.15 -33.44
C ALA A 327 0.10 -2.84 -33.37
N GLY A 328 0.09 -4.17 -33.32
CA GLY A 328 1.30 -5.00 -33.21
C GLY A 328 1.89 -5.06 -31.79
N HIS A 329 1.24 -4.46 -30.79
CA HIS A 329 1.70 -4.47 -29.41
C HIS A 329 0.67 -5.14 -28.48
N ARG A 330 1.14 -6.09 -27.67
CA ARG A 330 0.32 -6.92 -26.76
C ARG A 330 0.80 -6.92 -25.31
N GLY A 331 1.69 -6.00 -24.94
CA GLY A 331 2.32 -6.01 -23.62
C GLY A 331 3.36 -7.12 -23.47
N LEU A 332 3.63 -7.52 -22.23
CA LEU A 332 4.73 -8.43 -21.92
C LEU A 332 4.40 -9.35 -20.74
N ILE A 333 4.54 -10.65 -20.91
CA ILE A 333 4.62 -11.62 -19.82
C ILE A 333 6.04 -11.55 -19.23
N LEU A 334 6.15 -11.31 -17.91
CA LEU A 334 7.42 -11.06 -17.22
C LEU A 334 8.23 -12.33 -16.96
N HIS A 335 7.58 -13.48 -16.87
CA HIS A 335 8.22 -14.77 -16.65
C HIS A 335 7.73 -15.80 -17.64
N SER A 336 8.60 -16.72 -18.06
CA SER A 336 8.13 -17.90 -18.80
C SER A 336 7.14 -18.70 -17.93
N GLU A 337 6.21 -19.40 -18.56
CA GLU A 337 5.25 -20.26 -17.87
C GLU A 337 5.97 -21.28 -16.95
N GLU A 338 7.06 -21.88 -17.41
CA GLU A 338 7.89 -22.80 -16.62
C GLU A 338 8.42 -22.14 -15.33
N ARG A 339 8.93 -20.91 -15.43
CA ARG A 339 9.44 -20.16 -14.26
C ARG A 339 8.32 -19.76 -13.30
N MET A 340 7.18 -19.36 -13.82
CA MET A 340 6.02 -19.04 -13.01
C MET A 340 5.50 -20.29 -12.28
N HIS A 341 5.39 -21.42 -12.97
CA HIS A 341 5.03 -22.70 -12.36
C HIS A 341 6.06 -23.15 -11.31
N TYR A 342 7.34 -22.88 -11.51
CA TYR A 342 8.37 -23.14 -10.48
C TYR A 342 8.07 -22.37 -9.19
N PHE A 343 7.84 -21.06 -9.29
CA PHE A 343 7.54 -20.25 -8.10
C PHE A 343 6.24 -20.69 -7.41
N MET A 344 5.16 -20.85 -8.16
CA MET A 344 3.86 -21.25 -7.63
C MET A 344 3.93 -22.63 -6.96
N ARG A 345 4.51 -23.63 -7.65
CA ARG A 345 4.63 -25.00 -7.13
C ARG A 345 5.48 -25.05 -5.86
N ALA A 346 6.58 -24.31 -5.79
CA ALA A 346 7.44 -24.25 -4.62
C ALA A 346 6.67 -23.70 -3.42
N ALA A 347 5.93 -22.61 -3.59
CA ALA A 347 5.10 -22.02 -2.54
C ALA A 347 3.95 -22.95 -2.10
N MET A 348 3.21 -23.51 -3.07
CA MET A 348 2.10 -24.43 -2.79
C MET A 348 2.55 -25.65 -2.02
N ASN A 349 3.69 -26.28 -2.40
CA ASN A 349 4.27 -27.42 -1.70
C ASN A 349 4.76 -27.07 -0.29
N ALA A 350 5.20 -25.84 -0.07
CA ALA A 350 5.59 -25.34 1.25
C ALA A 350 4.36 -24.90 2.09
N GLY A 351 3.15 -24.97 1.54
CA GLY A 351 1.92 -24.60 2.22
C GLY A 351 1.55 -23.12 2.17
N PHE A 352 2.30 -22.30 1.43
CA PHE A 352 2.05 -20.85 1.29
C PHE A 352 0.90 -20.57 0.32
N GLN A 353 0.15 -19.52 0.61
CA GLN A 353 -0.76 -18.89 -0.34
C GLN A 353 0.06 -18.26 -1.48
N VAL A 354 -0.46 -18.32 -2.70
CA VAL A 354 0.15 -17.69 -3.87
C VAL A 354 -0.72 -16.53 -4.33
N ASN A 355 -0.14 -15.34 -4.43
CA ASN A 355 -0.79 -14.11 -4.85
C ASN A 355 -0.08 -13.62 -6.12
N THR A 356 -0.77 -13.68 -7.25
CA THR A 356 -0.15 -13.40 -8.55
C THR A 356 -0.77 -12.16 -9.19
N HIS A 357 0.06 -11.15 -9.43
CA HIS A 357 -0.33 -9.96 -10.19
C HIS A 357 -0.65 -10.36 -11.64
N ALA A 358 -1.82 -10.03 -12.10
CA ALA A 358 -2.24 -10.13 -13.49
C ALA A 358 -3.22 -9.02 -13.85
N ILE A 359 -2.83 -8.18 -14.80
CA ILE A 359 -3.64 -7.06 -15.29
C ILE A 359 -4.27 -7.38 -16.63
N GLY A 360 -3.51 -7.80 -17.63
CA GLY A 360 -4.00 -8.11 -18.96
C GLY A 360 -4.79 -9.42 -19.03
N ASP A 361 -5.67 -9.54 -20.02
CA ASP A 361 -6.50 -10.74 -20.21
C ASP A 361 -5.69 -11.99 -20.53
N ALA A 362 -4.56 -11.86 -21.23
CA ALA A 362 -3.64 -12.98 -21.44
C ALA A 362 -2.95 -13.42 -20.15
N ALA A 363 -2.53 -12.47 -19.29
CA ALA A 363 -1.92 -12.78 -18.01
C ALA A 363 -2.92 -13.42 -17.04
N ASN A 364 -4.13 -12.87 -16.94
CA ASN A 364 -5.19 -13.45 -16.10
C ASN A 364 -5.52 -14.89 -16.51
N LYS A 365 -5.68 -15.12 -17.83
CA LYS A 365 -5.89 -16.47 -18.36
C LYS A 365 -4.75 -17.41 -17.96
N LEU A 366 -3.50 -17.01 -18.19
CA LEU A 366 -2.32 -17.79 -17.88
C LEU A 366 -2.24 -18.14 -16.39
N VAL A 367 -2.54 -17.18 -15.51
CA VAL A 367 -2.53 -17.38 -14.06
C VAL A 367 -3.61 -18.34 -13.62
N LEU A 368 -4.85 -18.19 -14.13
CA LEU A 368 -5.95 -19.11 -13.82
C LEU A 368 -5.70 -20.52 -14.34
N ASP A 369 -5.15 -20.68 -15.56
CA ASP A 369 -4.75 -21.98 -16.10
C ASP A 369 -3.66 -22.64 -15.22
N SER A 370 -2.71 -21.83 -14.73
CA SER A 370 -1.64 -22.29 -13.84
C SER A 370 -2.20 -22.72 -12.47
N TYR A 371 -3.14 -21.96 -11.91
CA TYR A 371 -3.79 -22.34 -10.66
C TYR A 371 -4.59 -23.64 -10.81
N GLU A 372 -5.40 -23.77 -11.87
CA GLU A 372 -6.16 -25.00 -12.13
C GLU A 372 -5.25 -26.24 -12.19
N LEU A 373 -4.14 -26.14 -12.94
CA LEU A 373 -3.16 -27.21 -13.04
C LEU A 373 -2.49 -27.53 -11.69
N LEU A 374 -1.97 -26.51 -11.01
CA LEU A 374 -1.12 -26.70 -9.83
C LEU A 374 -1.93 -27.02 -8.56
N ILE A 375 -3.16 -26.54 -8.43
CA ILE A 375 -4.09 -26.96 -7.37
C ILE A 375 -4.38 -28.45 -7.51
N ALA A 376 -4.66 -28.93 -8.74
CA ALA A 376 -4.86 -30.36 -8.99
C ALA A 376 -3.62 -31.21 -8.72
N GLU A 377 -2.43 -30.69 -9.03
CA GLU A 377 -1.14 -31.36 -8.82
C GLU A 377 -0.75 -31.44 -7.34
N THR A 378 -0.90 -30.34 -6.60
CA THR A 378 -0.41 -30.19 -5.21
C THR A 378 -1.46 -30.50 -4.15
N GLY A 379 -2.75 -30.59 -4.53
CA GLY A 379 -3.86 -30.78 -3.61
C GLY A 379 -4.13 -29.56 -2.71
N SER A 380 -3.75 -28.36 -3.14
CA SER A 380 -3.82 -27.11 -2.36
C SER A 380 -5.10 -26.32 -2.61
N SER A 381 -6.26 -26.98 -2.75
CA SER A 381 -7.54 -26.35 -3.11
C SER A 381 -8.06 -25.30 -2.11
N ASP A 382 -7.80 -25.45 -0.82
CA ASP A 382 -8.19 -24.46 0.20
C ASP A 382 -6.97 -23.64 0.63
N ARG A 383 -6.34 -22.95 -0.31
CA ARG A 383 -5.23 -22.02 -0.06
C ARG A 383 -5.58 -20.59 -0.37
N ARG A 384 -6.81 -20.33 -0.85
CA ARG A 384 -7.31 -18.99 -1.15
C ARG A 384 -6.32 -18.21 -1.98
N HIS A 385 -5.76 -18.88 -3.03
CA HIS A 385 -4.82 -18.22 -3.94
C HIS A 385 -5.47 -17.00 -4.55
N ARG A 386 -4.68 -15.96 -4.82
CA ARG A 386 -5.22 -14.69 -5.27
C ARG A 386 -4.69 -14.33 -6.64
N VAL A 387 -5.51 -13.64 -7.41
CA VAL A 387 -5.07 -12.82 -8.54
C VAL A 387 -5.11 -11.36 -8.09
N GLU A 388 -3.94 -10.76 -7.97
CA GLU A 388 -3.82 -9.35 -7.64
C GLU A 388 -4.14 -8.53 -8.87
N HIS A 389 -4.96 -7.52 -8.71
CA HIS A 389 -5.57 -6.65 -9.69
C HIS A 389 -6.73 -7.31 -10.45
N ALA A 390 -6.59 -8.49 -11.07
CA ALA A 390 -7.64 -9.15 -11.86
C ALA A 390 -8.38 -8.14 -12.75
N GLN A 391 -7.59 -7.25 -13.41
CA GLN A 391 -8.10 -5.97 -13.88
C GLN A 391 -8.85 -6.07 -15.20
N ILE A 392 -8.35 -6.90 -16.15
CA ILE A 392 -8.98 -7.11 -17.46
C ILE A 392 -9.17 -8.62 -17.63
N LEU A 393 -10.42 -9.05 -17.69
CA LEU A 393 -10.78 -10.46 -17.75
C LEU A 393 -11.50 -10.77 -19.05
N ARG A 394 -11.27 -11.99 -19.58
CA ARG A 394 -12.19 -12.55 -20.56
C ARG A 394 -13.48 -12.96 -19.84
N TYR A 395 -14.58 -12.86 -20.54
CA TYR A 395 -15.89 -13.15 -19.95
C TYR A 395 -15.98 -14.59 -19.39
N GLU A 396 -15.38 -15.54 -20.10
CA GLU A 396 -15.31 -16.94 -19.71
C GLU A 396 -14.40 -17.20 -18.49
N ASP A 397 -13.48 -16.30 -18.17
CA ASP A 397 -12.61 -16.46 -16.99
C ASP A 397 -13.23 -15.97 -15.69
N ILE A 398 -14.28 -15.13 -15.75
CA ILE A 398 -14.94 -14.57 -14.57
C ILE A 398 -15.47 -15.66 -13.63
N VAL A 399 -16.14 -16.67 -14.16
CA VAL A 399 -16.72 -17.76 -13.36
C VAL A 399 -15.64 -18.67 -12.74
N ARG A 400 -14.45 -18.72 -13.35
CA ARG A 400 -13.34 -19.57 -12.90
C ARG A 400 -12.80 -19.15 -11.53
N PHE A 401 -12.91 -17.87 -11.15
CA PHE A 401 -12.49 -17.43 -9.82
C PHE A 401 -13.24 -18.19 -8.73
N ALA A 402 -14.56 -18.24 -8.81
CA ALA A 402 -15.38 -18.99 -7.86
C ALA A 402 -15.18 -20.51 -7.97
N GLU A 403 -15.11 -21.05 -9.20
CA GLU A 403 -14.91 -22.49 -9.43
C GLU A 403 -13.58 -23.01 -8.88
N LEU A 404 -12.51 -22.24 -8.96
CA LEU A 404 -11.18 -22.58 -8.45
C LEU A 404 -10.95 -22.16 -7.00
N GLY A 405 -11.87 -21.40 -6.39
CA GLY A 405 -11.67 -20.80 -5.07
C GLY A 405 -10.54 -19.77 -5.04
N VAL A 406 -10.30 -19.10 -6.18
CA VAL A 406 -9.30 -18.05 -6.34
C VAL A 406 -9.93 -16.69 -6.04
N ILE A 407 -9.28 -15.87 -5.23
CA ILE A 407 -9.79 -14.57 -4.79
C ILE A 407 -9.26 -13.47 -5.73
N PRO A 408 -10.13 -12.69 -6.41
CA PRO A 408 -9.73 -11.45 -7.04
C PRO A 408 -9.42 -10.40 -5.96
N SER A 409 -8.17 -9.97 -5.89
CA SER A 409 -7.71 -8.90 -4.99
C SER A 409 -7.58 -7.63 -5.79
N MET A 410 -8.59 -6.76 -5.68
CA MET A 410 -8.77 -5.65 -6.61
C MET A 410 -8.58 -4.30 -5.92
N GLN A 411 -8.38 -3.25 -6.71
CA GLN A 411 -8.20 -1.88 -6.23
C GLN A 411 -9.27 -1.00 -6.89
N ALA A 412 -10.25 -0.57 -6.07
CA ALA A 412 -11.38 0.18 -6.58
C ALA A 412 -10.96 1.54 -7.20
N THR A 413 -9.94 2.18 -6.65
CA THR A 413 -9.40 3.44 -7.17
C THR A 413 -8.76 3.30 -8.54
N HIS A 414 -8.19 2.12 -8.89
CA HIS A 414 -7.66 1.89 -10.24
C HIS A 414 -8.72 2.08 -11.32
N ALA A 415 -9.96 1.65 -11.09
CA ALA A 415 -11.04 1.86 -12.07
C ALA A 415 -11.29 3.36 -12.31
N THR A 416 -11.26 4.17 -11.25
CA THR A 416 -11.56 5.60 -11.35
C THR A 416 -10.38 6.44 -11.83
N SER A 417 -9.14 6.00 -11.62
CA SER A 417 -7.95 6.66 -12.18
C SER A 417 -7.72 6.27 -13.64
N ASP A 418 -7.97 5.02 -14.00
CA ASP A 418 -7.77 4.50 -15.36
C ASP A 418 -8.91 4.84 -16.35
N LYS A 419 -10.06 5.32 -15.87
CA LYS A 419 -11.23 5.68 -16.69
C LYS A 419 -10.88 6.55 -17.91
N ASN A 420 -9.86 7.40 -17.76
CA ASN A 420 -9.43 8.36 -18.78
C ASN A 420 -8.64 7.73 -19.94
N MET A 421 -8.19 6.48 -19.80
CA MET A 421 -7.35 5.83 -20.82
C MET A 421 -7.73 4.37 -21.11
N ALA A 422 -8.46 3.71 -20.22
CA ALA A 422 -8.70 2.27 -20.32
C ALA A 422 -9.42 1.90 -21.63
N VAL A 423 -10.46 2.65 -22.02
CA VAL A 423 -11.21 2.39 -23.27
C VAL A 423 -10.31 2.57 -24.50
N ASP A 424 -9.43 3.57 -24.51
CA ASP A 424 -8.46 3.78 -25.62
C ASP A 424 -7.50 2.61 -25.72
N ARG A 425 -7.05 2.05 -24.58
CA ARG A 425 -6.10 0.94 -24.51
C ARG A 425 -6.69 -0.37 -24.99
N ILE A 426 -7.92 -0.70 -24.58
CA ILE A 426 -8.48 -2.06 -24.77
C ILE A 426 -9.75 -2.10 -25.63
N GLY A 427 -10.36 -0.97 -25.95
CA GLY A 427 -11.55 -0.84 -26.79
C GLY A 427 -12.85 -1.30 -26.11
N ASP A 428 -13.97 -1.03 -26.81
CA ASP A 428 -15.33 -1.18 -26.27
C ASP A 428 -15.73 -2.61 -25.91
N VAL A 429 -15.06 -3.62 -26.45
CA VAL A 429 -15.39 -5.03 -26.19
C VAL A 429 -14.71 -5.50 -24.91
N ARG A 430 -13.39 -5.32 -24.80
CA ARG A 430 -12.61 -5.81 -23.65
C ARG A 430 -12.90 -5.04 -22.37
N ILE A 431 -13.30 -3.77 -22.47
CA ILE A 431 -13.68 -2.97 -21.30
C ILE A 431 -14.87 -3.57 -20.54
N GLN A 432 -15.72 -4.38 -21.17
CA GLN A 432 -16.84 -5.06 -20.52
C GLN A 432 -16.39 -6.15 -19.52
N GLY A 433 -15.17 -6.64 -19.63
CA GLY A 433 -14.55 -7.58 -18.69
C GLY A 433 -13.49 -6.91 -17.78
N ALA A 434 -13.36 -5.58 -17.86
CA ALA A 434 -12.38 -4.85 -17.07
C ALA A 434 -13.02 -4.23 -15.81
N TYR A 435 -12.32 -4.27 -14.68
CA TYR A 435 -12.80 -3.76 -13.38
C TYR A 435 -14.21 -4.31 -13.05
N ALA A 436 -14.42 -5.60 -13.31
CA ALA A 436 -15.73 -6.26 -13.40
C ALA A 436 -16.19 -6.79 -12.03
N TRP A 437 -16.28 -5.91 -11.02
CA TRP A 437 -16.55 -6.31 -9.64
C TRP A 437 -17.90 -6.99 -9.49
N ARG A 438 -18.97 -6.39 -10.03
CA ARG A 438 -20.32 -6.95 -9.95
C ARG A 438 -20.39 -8.32 -10.61
N LYS A 439 -19.81 -8.47 -11.81
CA LYS A 439 -19.79 -9.76 -12.53
C LYS A 439 -19.04 -10.85 -11.77
N LEU A 440 -17.92 -10.51 -11.12
CA LEU A 440 -17.17 -11.44 -10.28
C LEU A 440 -17.99 -11.87 -9.05
N MET A 441 -18.62 -10.93 -8.36
CA MET A 441 -19.46 -11.20 -7.19
C MET A 441 -20.71 -12.00 -7.57
N ASP A 442 -21.38 -11.67 -8.67
CA ASP A 442 -22.55 -12.40 -9.19
C ASP A 442 -22.17 -13.83 -9.62
N ALA A 443 -20.93 -14.07 -10.02
CA ALA A 443 -20.39 -15.39 -10.29
C ALA A 443 -19.98 -16.16 -9.02
N GLY A 444 -20.09 -15.54 -7.84
CA GLY A 444 -19.78 -16.15 -6.53
C GLY A 444 -18.36 -15.96 -6.05
N ALA A 445 -17.57 -15.11 -6.69
CA ALA A 445 -16.24 -14.76 -6.20
C ALA A 445 -16.32 -13.73 -5.06
N LEU A 446 -15.45 -13.88 -4.07
CA LEU A 446 -15.25 -12.93 -2.98
C LEU A 446 -14.18 -11.92 -3.40
N ILE A 447 -14.38 -10.63 -3.21
CA ILE A 447 -13.41 -9.60 -3.56
C ILE A 447 -12.71 -9.07 -2.31
N ALA A 448 -11.39 -9.16 -2.24
CA ALA A 448 -10.58 -8.43 -1.27
C ALA A 448 -10.12 -7.11 -1.90
N ASN A 449 -10.40 -5.98 -1.24
CA ASN A 449 -10.08 -4.66 -1.78
C ASN A 449 -8.84 -4.07 -1.10
N GLY A 450 -8.07 -3.31 -1.85
CA GLY A 450 -6.90 -2.58 -1.40
C GLY A 450 -6.67 -1.31 -2.22
N SER A 451 -5.58 -0.62 -2.00
CA SER A 451 -5.26 0.61 -2.73
C SER A 451 -4.06 0.48 -3.67
N ASP A 452 -3.19 -0.51 -3.42
CA ASP A 452 -1.88 -0.63 -4.09
C ASP A 452 -0.98 0.60 -3.82
N PHE A 453 -1.11 1.18 -2.60
CA PHE A 453 -0.25 2.32 -2.22
C PHE A 453 1.24 1.96 -2.32
N PRO A 454 2.12 2.86 -2.80
CA PRO A 454 1.92 4.25 -3.12
C PRO A 454 1.52 4.53 -4.59
N VAL A 455 1.03 3.54 -5.34
CA VAL A 455 0.50 3.75 -6.70
C VAL A 455 -0.73 4.66 -6.61
N GLU A 456 -1.65 4.31 -5.70
CA GLU A 456 -2.78 5.15 -5.32
C GLU A 456 -2.65 5.66 -3.88
N SER A 457 -3.56 6.51 -3.45
CA SER A 457 -3.63 6.96 -2.06
C SER A 457 -4.01 5.81 -1.13
N PRO A 458 -3.34 5.67 0.04
CA PRO A 458 -3.70 4.65 1.03
C PRO A 458 -5.01 4.95 1.78
N ASN A 459 -5.70 6.05 1.46
CA ASN A 459 -6.95 6.41 2.11
C ASN A 459 -8.08 5.44 1.71
N PRO A 460 -8.54 4.53 2.60
CA PRO A 460 -9.52 3.49 2.26
C PRO A 460 -10.89 4.07 1.92
N PHE A 461 -11.20 5.29 2.37
CA PHE A 461 -12.47 5.96 2.04
C PHE A 461 -12.55 6.35 0.55
N PHE A 462 -11.41 6.51 -0.13
CA PHE A 462 -11.39 6.66 -1.59
C PHE A 462 -11.78 5.35 -2.28
N GLY A 463 -11.28 4.21 -1.76
CA GLY A 463 -11.64 2.88 -2.23
C GLY A 463 -13.12 2.55 -1.99
N LEU A 464 -13.64 2.81 -0.79
CA LEU A 464 -15.08 2.64 -0.46
C LEU A 464 -15.95 3.49 -1.39
N HIS A 465 -15.63 4.78 -1.55
CA HIS A 465 -16.34 5.68 -2.44
C HIS A 465 -16.33 5.17 -3.89
N ALA A 466 -15.15 4.78 -4.41
CA ALA A 466 -15.03 4.26 -5.77
C ALA A 466 -15.81 2.96 -5.97
N SER A 467 -15.82 2.05 -4.97
CA SER A 467 -16.59 0.80 -4.99
C SER A 467 -18.09 1.04 -5.13
N ILE A 468 -18.62 1.99 -4.35
CA ILE A 468 -20.06 2.28 -4.25
C ILE A 468 -20.54 3.16 -5.42
N THR A 469 -19.73 4.14 -5.83
CA THR A 469 -20.17 5.17 -6.80
C THR A 469 -19.62 4.97 -8.21
N ARG A 470 -18.47 4.29 -8.37
CA ARG A 470 -17.69 4.26 -9.62
C ARG A 470 -17.24 5.66 -10.05
N GLN A 471 -17.03 6.54 -9.08
CA GLN A 471 -16.54 7.91 -9.26
C GLN A 471 -15.23 8.12 -8.54
N ASP A 472 -14.42 9.06 -9.01
CA ASP A 472 -13.26 9.53 -8.28
C ASP A 472 -13.66 10.49 -7.14
N LYS A 473 -12.66 10.96 -6.37
CA LYS A 473 -12.87 11.91 -5.25
C LYS A 473 -13.50 13.25 -5.67
N ASP A 474 -13.51 13.58 -6.95
CA ASP A 474 -14.15 14.79 -7.50
C ASP A 474 -15.58 14.49 -7.99
N ASN A 475 -16.10 13.27 -7.71
CA ASN A 475 -17.39 12.74 -8.14
C ASN A 475 -17.55 12.69 -9.68
N ASP A 476 -16.45 12.42 -10.39
CA ASP A 476 -16.44 12.28 -11.84
C ASP A 476 -16.22 10.81 -12.26
N PRO A 477 -16.95 10.33 -13.29
CA PRO A 477 -18.01 10.99 -14.04
C PRO A 477 -19.35 10.97 -13.29
N VAL A 478 -20.18 11.95 -13.56
CA VAL A 478 -21.53 12.00 -13.00
C VAL A 478 -22.30 10.71 -13.35
N GLY A 479 -22.83 10.04 -12.33
CA GLY A 479 -23.52 8.76 -12.49
C GLY A 479 -22.59 7.54 -12.45
N GLY A 480 -21.27 7.70 -12.39
CA GLY A 480 -20.28 6.62 -12.28
C GLY A 480 -19.82 6.06 -13.64
N TRP A 481 -18.57 5.61 -13.66
CA TRP A 481 -17.97 4.95 -14.83
C TRP A 481 -18.34 3.46 -14.85
N TYR A 482 -19.12 3.01 -15.82
CA TYR A 482 -19.73 1.67 -15.85
C TYR A 482 -20.46 1.35 -14.53
N PRO A 483 -21.55 2.10 -14.20
CA PRO A 483 -22.21 2.03 -12.91
C PRO A 483 -22.87 0.69 -12.58
N GLU A 484 -23.05 -0.17 -13.58
CA GLU A 484 -23.51 -1.55 -13.43
C GLU A 484 -22.52 -2.43 -12.64
N GLU A 485 -21.26 -2.00 -12.50
CA GLU A 485 -20.23 -2.72 -11.75
C GLU A 485 -20.10 -2.26 -10.28
N ARG A 486 -21.02 -1.45 -9.77
CA ARG A 486 -21.02 -0.97 -8.38
C ARG A 486 -21.19 -2.10 -7.39
N MET A 487 -20.61 -1.91 -6.22
CA MET A 487 -20.91 -2.67 -4.99
C MET A 487 -22.04 -1.96 -4.22
N THR A 488 -22.75 -2.70 -3.35
CA THR A 488 -23.54 -2.09 -2.28
C THR A 488 -22.62 -1.58 -1.17
N ASP A 489 -23.16 -0.81 -0.22
CA ASP A 489 -22.40 -0.29 0.93
C ASP A 489 -21.81 -1.43 1.76
N GLU A 490 -22.61 -2.47 2.03
CA GLU A 490 -22.19 -3.64 2.79
C GLU A 490 -21.14 -4.46 2.05
N GLU A 491 -21.28 -4.65 0.73
CA GLU A 491 -20.29 -5.36 -0.08
C GLU A 491 -18.96 -4.60 -0.12
N ALA A 492 -19.01 -3.26 -0.31
CA ALA A 492 -17.82 -2.42 -0.29
C ALA A 492 -17.15 -2.45 1.09
N PHE A 493 -17.92 -2.35 2.18
CA PHE A 493 -17.39 -2.41 3.53
C PHE A 493 -16.83 -3.80 3.85
N ALA A 494 -17.49 -4.89 3.42
CA ALA A 494 -16.99 -6.26 3.56
C ALA A 494 -15.66 -6.44 2.85
N SER A 495 -15.49 -5.86 1.65
CA SER A 495 -14.26 -6.00 0.87
C SER A 495 -13.02 -5.39 1.53
N PHE A 496 -13.19 -4.38 2.42
CA PHE A 496 -12.13 -3.78 3.23
C PHE A 496 -12.11 -4.31 4.69
N THR A 497 -12.93 -5.29 5.03
CA THR A 497 -13.02 -5.85 6.39
C THR A 497 -13.04 -7.38 6.36
N LEU A 498 -14.20 -8.03 6.31
CA LEU A 498 -14.37 -9.48 6.35
C LEU A 498 -13.62 -10.21 5.23
N ASP A 499 -13.77 -9.72 3.99
CA ASP A 499 -13.21 -10.37 2.81
C ASP A 499 -11.69 -10.19 2.74
N ALA A 500 -11.21 -9.02 3.11
CA ALA A 500 -9.79 -8.77 3.27
C ALA A 500 -9.19 -9.67 4.36
N ALA A 501 -9.84 -9.80 5.54
CA ALA A 501 -9.40 -10.72 6.59
C ALA A 501 -9.40 -12.17 6.12
N TYR A 502 -10.49 -12.62 5.45
CA TYR A 502 -10.59 -13.95 4.89
C TYR A 502 -9.49 -14.24 3.87
N SER A 503 -9.16 -13.28 3.02
CA SER A 503 -8.12 -13.43 2.01
C SER A 503 -6.71 -13.59 2.60
N GLY A 504 -6.51 -13.19 3.87
CA GLY A 504 -5.26 -13.33 4.63
C GLY A 504 -5.25 -14.47 5.65
N PHE A 505 -6.29 -15.31 5.71
CA PHE A 505 -6.49 -16.35 6.75
C PHE A 505 -6.58 -15.76 8.17
N GLN A 506 -7.22 -14.62 8.32
CA GLN A 506 -7.33 -13.89 9.59
C GLN A 506 -8.78 -13.67 10.03
N GLU A 507 -9.77 -14.28 9.35
CA GLU A 507 -11.21 -14.09 9.61
C GLU A 507 -11.65 -14.49 11.02
N ASP A 508 -10.97 -15.43 11.65
CA ASP A 508 -11.25 -15.83 13.05
C ASP A 508 -10.83 -14.76 14.06
N LEU A 509 -10.01 -13.80 13.64
CA LEU A 509 -9.43 -12.77 14.49
C LEU A 509 -9.88 -11.36 14.13
N LEU A 510 -10.06 -11.07 12.85
CA LEU A 510 -10.22 -9.74 12.27
C LEU A 510 -11.49 -9.65 11.42
N GLY A 511 -11.73 -8.46 10.87
CA GLY A 511 -12.75 -8.20 9.87
C GLY A 511 -14.14 -7.92 10.44
N SER A 512 -14.36 -8.15 11.74
CA SER A 512 -15.59 -7.75 12.44
C SER A 512 -15.32 -7.49 13.93
N LEU A 513 -16.29 -6.89 14.61
CA LEU A 513 -16.26 -6.65 16.06
C LEU A 513 -17.10 -7.69 16.83
N GLU A 514 -17.20 -8.89 16.30
CA GLU A 514 -17.88 -9.98 17.01
C GLU A 514 -17.11 -10.38 18.29
N PRO A 515 -17.83 -10.76 19.37
CA PRO A 515 -17.17 -11.17 20.60
C PRO A 515 -16.13 -12.28 20.38
N GLY A 516 -14.95 -12.11 20.96
CA GLY A 516 -13.80 -13.00 20.82
C GLY A 516 -12.79 -12.58 19.75
N LYS A 517 -13.15 -11.74 18.78
CA LYS A 517 -12.20 -11.18 17.81
C LYS A 517 -11.37 -10.06 18.42
N LYS A 518 -10.27 -9.72 17.76
CA LYS A 518 -9.38 -8.63 18.17
C LYS A 518 -10.11 -7.29 18.17
N ALA A 519 -9.79 -6.45 19.14
CA ALA A 519 -10.39 -5.13 19.27
C ALA A 519 -9.71 -4.11 18.34
N ASP A 520 -9.88 -4.34 17.03
CA ASP A 520 -9.41 -3.47 15.97
C ASP A 520 -10.58 -2.65 15.44
N PHE A 521 -10.62 -1.36 15.76
CA PHE A 521 -11.73 -0.47 15.41
C PHE A 521 -11.29 0.97 15.17
N ILE A 522 -12.15 1.73 14.51
CA ILE A 522 -11.93 3.15 14.22
C ILE A 522 -13.11 4.00 14.64
N LEU A 523 -12.81 5.22 15.08
CA LEU A 523 -13.80 6.26 15.33
C LEU A 523 -13.75 7.27 14.19
N LEU A 524 -14.89 7.55 13.56
CA LEU A 524 -15.01 8.41 12.39
C LEU A 524 -15.64 9.77 12.72
N ASP A 525 -15.29 10.79 11.94
CA ASP A 525 -15.85 12.13 12.02
C ASP A 525 -17.30 12.21 11.51
N ARG A 526 -17.73 11.25 10.68
CA ARG A 526 -19.04 11.17 10.04
C ARG A 526 -19.54 9.74 9.91
N ASP A 527 -20.86 9.59 9.73
CA ASP A 527 -21.51 8.29 9.54
C ASP A 527 -21.52 7.91 8.07
N ILE A 528 -20.58 7.03 7.69
CA ILE A 528 -20.39 6.58 6.30
C ILE A 528 -21.56 5.74 5.77
N PHE A 529 -22.46 5.25 6.63
CA PHE A 529 -23.67 4.51 6.26
C PHE A 529 -24.94 5.39 6.21
N ALA A 530 -24.81 6.69 6.51
CA ALA A 530 -25.95 7.61 6.55
C ALA A 530 -25.73 8.87 5.71
N ILE A 531 -24.49 9.23 5.39
CA ILE A 531 -24.20 10.37 4.48
C ILE A 531 -24.45 9.97 3.04
N PRO A 532 -24.61 10.94 2.12
CA PRO A 532 -24.63 10.62 0.68
C PRO A 532 -23.35 9.91 0.24
N ASP A 533 -23.46 8.90 -0.63
CA ASP A 533 -22.32 8.12 -1.14
C ASP A 533 -21.22 9.01 -1.73
N THR A 534 -21.62 10.15 -2.34
CA THR A 534 -20.72 11.15 -2.90
C THR A 534 -19.87 11.91 -1.88
N GLU A 535 -20.09 11.69 -0.58
CA GLU A 535 -19.34 12.31 0.52
C GLU A 535 -18.45 11.32 1.30
N ILE A 536 -18.55 10.00 1.02
CA ILE A 536 -17.79 8.95 1.73
C ILE A 536 -16.28 9.21 1.69
N TRP A 537 -15.74 9.64 0.55
CA TRP A 537 -14.32 9.95 0.38
C TRP A 537 -13.78 11.03 1.34
N GLN A 538 -14.65 11.85 1.93
CA GLN A 538 -14.29 12.90 2.89
C GLN A 538 -14.20 12.41 4.34
N ALA A 539 -14.58 11.16 4.61
CA ALA A 539 -14.52 10.60 5.95
C ALA A 539 -13.08 10.58 6.48
N LYS A 540 -12.95 10.75 7.79
CA LYS A 540 -11.64 10.76 8.47
C LYS A 540 -11.73 9.91 9.73
N ALA A 541 -10.69 9.12 9.95
CA ALA A 541 -10.48 8.48 11.23
C ALA A 541 -10.05 9.54 12.26
N LEU A 542 -10.78 9.61 13.36
CA LEU A 542 -10.45 10.43 14.53
C LEU A 542 -9.58 9.63 15.50
N GLU A 543 -9.87 8.34 15.62
CA GLU A 543 -9.07 7.39 16.39
C GLU A 543 -8.97 6.08 15.63
N THR A 544 -7.82 5.41 15.78
CA THR A 544 -7.57 4.06 15.28
C THR A 544 -7.03 3.20 16.42
N TRP A 545 -7.62 2.03 16.60
CA TRP A 545 -7.33 1.10 17.68
C TRP A 545 -6.94 -0.26 17.13
N VAL A 546 -5.85 -0.83 17.62
CA VAL A 546 -5.35 -2.16 17.27
C VAL A 546 -5.10 -2.94 18.57
N ASN A 547 -5.59 -4.16 18.70
CA ASN A 547 -5.50 -4.95 19.94
C ASN A 547 -6.06 -4.19 21.18
N GLY A 548 -7.10 -3.36 21.02
CA GLY A 548 -7.62 -2.54 22.12
C GLY A 548 -6.70 -1.39 22.56
N VAL A 549 -5.59 -1.16 21.85
CA VAL A 549 -4.65 -0.06 22.07
C VAL A 549 -4.85 1.02 21.02
N ARG A 550 -4.94 2.28 21.45
CA ARG A 550 -5.08 3.40 20.53
C ARG A 550 -3.73 3.72 19.87
N VAL A 551 -3.67 3.59 18.55
CA VAL A 551 -2.45 3.82 17.74
C VAL A 551 -2.51 5.16 16.99
N HIS A 552 -3.69 5.78 16.88
CA HIS A 552 -3.88 7.11 16.31
C HIS A 552 -5.01 7.87 17.03
N GLY A 553 -4.91 9.20 17.12
CA GLY A 553 -5.88 10.12 17.73
C GLY A 553 -5.38 10.71 19.05
N ASP A 554 -6.12 11.72 19.59
CA ASP A 554 -5.78 12.46 20.83
C ASP A 554 -6.37 11.81 22.09
#